data_12aec54ab01d3268e99e5a515ac6e0f9
#
_entry.id   12aec54ab01d3268e99e5a515ac6e0f9
#
_cell.length_a   1.000
_cell.length_b   1.000
_cell.length_c   1.000
_cell.angle_alpha   90.00
_cell.angle_beta   90.00
_cell.angle_gamma   90.00
#
_symmetry.space_group_name_H-M   'P 1'
#
loop_
_entity.id
_entity.type
_entity.pdbx_description
1 polymer ?
#
loop_
_entity_poly.entity_id
_entity_poly.type
_entity_poly.pdbx_seq_one_letter_code
_entity_poly.pdbx_strand_id
1 'polypeptide(L)'
;MTVLGNPKPIQKIRQRLLPFAQGTVLEIGVGPGVNFPHYDPLKVSRIYALEPNPGMIRRAEEQRRRTKLDIEFLDLPGERIPLADGSVDTVVSTFTLCTIPGVVEAIRGIRRVLDKVSCCS
;
A
#
# COMPACT_ATOMS: atom_id res chain seq x y z
N MET A 1 12.86 1.74 -2.71
CA MET A 1 14.02 1.09 -2.13
C MET A 1 13.63 -0.18 -1.44
N THR A 2 14.31 -1.19 -1.75
CA THR A 2 14.15 -2.40 -0.98
C THR A 2 15.03 -2.32 0.23
N VAL A 3 14.41 -2.33 1.36
CA VAL A 3 15.17 -2.43 2.58
C VAL A 3 15.72 -3.84 2.63
N LEU A 4 17.00 -3.96 2.84
CA LEU A 4 17.62 -5.25 2.99
C LEU A 4 17.04 -5.93 4.22
N GLY A 5 16.13 -6.87 3.98
CA GLY A 5 15.40 -7.51 5.04
C GLY A 5 14.38 -6.57 5.67
N ASN A 6 14.22 -6.68 6.96
CA ASN A 6 13.23 -5.89 7.72
C ASN A 6 13.91 -5.41 9.01
N PRO A 7 14.81 -4.43 8.93
CA PRO A 7 15.56 -3.95 10.08
C PRO A 7 14.65 -3.49 11.21
N LYS A 8 15.09 -3.67 12.44
CA LYS A 8 14.32 -3.32 13.63
C LYS A 8 13.84 -1.87 13.67
N PRO A 9 14.64 -0.84 13.30
CA PRO A 9 14.14 0.53 13.30
C PRO A 9 12.97 0.74 12.34
N ILE A 10 13.00 0.06 11.18
CA ILE A 10 11.93 0.17 10.19
C ILE A 10 10.70 -0.58 10.66
N GLN A 11 10.87 -1.73 11.31
CA GLN A 11 9.75 -2.45 11.91
C GLN A 11 9.03 -1.58 12.95
N LYS A 12 9.78 -0.84 13.78
CA LYS A 12 9.18 0.05 14.76
C LYS A 12 8.37 1.16 14.10
N ILE A 13 8.85 1.71 12.99
CA ILE A 13 8.12 2.71 12.23
C ILE A 13 6.81 2.11 11.72
N ARG A 14 6.84 0.92 11.15
CA ARG A 14 5.63 0.24 10.69
C ARG A 14 4.65 0.02 11.83
N GLN A 15 5.13 -0.49 12.96
CA GLN A 15 4.29 -0.75 14.12
C GLN A 15 3.58 0.51 14.63
N ARG A 16 4.20 1.68 14.47
CA ARG A 16 3.63 2.95 14.91
C ARG A 16 2.68 3.56 13.89
N LEU A 17 2.98 3.44 12.60
CA LEU A 17 2.25 4.14 11.56
C LEU A 17 1.10 3.34 10.97
N LEU A 18 1.30 2.07 10.73
CA LEU A 18 0.30 1.25 10.05
C LEU A 18 -1.03 1.16 10.79
N PRO A 19 -1.07 1.16 12.14
CA PRO A 19 -2.35 1.14 12.84
C PRO A 19 -3.21 2.37 12.63
N PHE A 20 -2.66 3.47 12.09
CA PHE A 20 -3.44 4.66 11.75
C PHE A 20 -4.18 4.54 10.42
N ALA A 21 -3.81 3.58 9.58
CA ALA A 21 -4.49 3.35 8.30
C ALA A 21 -5.93 2.92 8.56
N GLN A 22 -6.87 3.47 7.79
CA GLN A 22 -8.29 3.20 7.99
C GLN A 22 -9.05 3.24 6.67
N GLY A 23 -10.23 2.62 6.66
CA GLY A 23 -11.10 2.58 5.50
C GLY A 23 -10.51 1.75 4.38
N THR A 24 -10.67 2.23 3.15
CA THR A 24 -10.08 1.61 1.97
C THR A 24 -8.64 2.09 1.84
N VAL A 25 -7.71 1.15 1.82
CA VAL A 25 -6.27 1.42 1.80
C VAL A 25 -5.69 1.00 0.45
N LEU A 26 -4.83 1.85 -0.09
CA LEU A 26 -3.97 1.49 -1.22
C LEU A 26 -2.55 1.41 -0.73
N GLU A 27 -1.94 0.25 -0.83
CA GLU A 27 -0.52 0.08 -0.52
C GLU A 27 0.27 -0.08 -1.81
N ILE A 28 1.23 0.82 -2.03
CA ILE A 28 2.07 0.84 -3.24
C ILE A 28 3.40 0.19 -2.92
N GLY A 29 3.79 -0.78 -3.76
CA GLY A 29 5.03 -1.50 -3.55
C GLY A 29 4.94 -2.41 -2.34
N VAL A 30 3.98 -3.31 -2.38
CA VAL A 30 3.69 -4.21 -1.26
C VAL A 30 4.88 -5.10 -0.90
N GLY A 31 5.68 -5.49 -1.88
CA GLY A 31 6.78 -6.41 -1.66
C GLY A 31 6.28 -7.74 -1.11
N PRO A 32 6.99 -8.34 -0.16
CA PRO A 32 6.57 -9.61 0.43
C PRO A 32 5.46 -9.51 1.48
N GLY A 33 4.81 -8.35 1.60
CA GLY A 33 3.66 -8.18 2.48
C GLY A 33 4.00 -7.94 3.94
N VAL A 34 5.15 -7.36 4.23
CA VAL A 34 5.61 -7.14 5.61
C VAL A 34 4.76 -6.15 6.40
N ASN A 35 3.97 -5.31 5.71
CA ASN A 35 3.09 -4.36 6.38
C ASN A 35 1.77 -4.99 6.83
N PHE A 36 1.33 -6.08 6.21
CA PHE A 36 0.01 -6.65 6.46
C PHE A 36 -0.25 -6.93 7.93
N PRO A 37 0.69 -7.51 8.71
CA PRO A 37 0.42 -7.77 10.12
C PRO A 37 0.23 -6.52 10.98
N HIS A 38 0.63 -5.36 10.48
CA HIS A 38 0.59 -4.12 11.27
C HIS A 38 -0.69 -3.31 11.09
N TYR A 39 -1.50 -3.64 10.09
CA TYR A 39 -2.80 -2.99 9.91
C TYR A 39 -3.77 -3.44 10.99
N ASP A 40 -4.65 -2.51 11.40
CA ASP A 40 -5.72 -2.82 12.33
C ASP A 40 -6.94 -3.30 11.55
N PRO A 41 -7.31 -4.60 11.63
CA PRO A 41 -8.43 -5.11 10.85
C PRO A 41 -9.79 -4.54 11.28
N LEU A 42 -9.87 -3.89 12.43
CA LEU A 42 -11.09 -3.21 12.86
C LEU A 42 -11.26 -1.86 12.19
N LYS A 43 -10.15 -1.24 11.73
CA LYS A 43 -10.18 0.07 11.08
C LYS A 43 -10.14 -0.03 9.57
N VAL A 44 -9.51 -1.04 9.03
CA VAL A 44 -9.30 -1.20 7.59
C VAL A 44 -10.43 -2.03 7.00
N SER A 45 -11.12 -1.45 5.99
CA SER A 45 -12.20 -2.15 5.29
C SER A 45 -11.66 -3.06 4.20
N ARG A 46 -10.71 -2.54 3.43
CA ARG A 46 -10.12 -3.26 2.30
C ARG A 46 -8.74 -2.69 1.97
N ILE A 47 -7.86 -3.54 1.48
CA ILE A 47 -6.53 -3.12 1.00
C ILE A 47 -6.40 -3.49 -0.47
N TYR A 48 -6.05 -2.51 -1.29
CA TYR A 48 -5.58 -2.74 -2.64
C TYR A 48 -4.06 -2.77 -2.60
N ALA A 49 -3.48 -3.91 -2.91
CA ALA A 49 -2.04 -4.15 -2.81
C ALA A 49 -1.43 -4.09 -4.21
N LEU A 50 -0.72 -3.02 -4.49
CA LEU A 50 -0.15 -2.75 -5.80
C LEU A 50 1.29 -3.24 -5.84
N GLU A 51 1.57 -4.25 -6.65
CA GLU A 51 2.91 -4.83 -6.76
C GLU A 51 3.09 -5.47 -8.13
N PRO A 52 4.06 -5.02 -8.94
CA PRO A 52 4.26 -5.59 -10.28
C PRO A 52 5.05 -6.91 -10.30
N ASN A 53 5.72 -7.26 -9.22
CA ASN A 53 6.60 -8.44 -9.19
C ASN A 53 5.84 -9.68 -8.73
N PRO A 54 5.63 -10.70 -9.60
CA PRO A 54 4.87 -11.88 -9.21
C PRO A 54 5.51 -12.71 -8.10
N GLY A 55 6.83 -12.68 -7.98
CA GLY A 55 7.51 -13.37 -6.87
C GLY A 55 7.20 -12.73 -5.52
N MET A 56 7.10 -11.41 -5.49
CA MET A 56 6.70 -10.69 -4.28
C MET A 56 5.24 -10.93 -3.96
N ILE A 57 4.38 -10.96 -4.98
CA ILE A 57 2.96 -11.23 -4.79
C ILE A 57 2.77 -12.60 -4.13
N ARG A 58 3.52 -13.61 -4.56
CA ARG A 58 3.42 -14.94 -3.96
C ARG A 58 3.77 -14.92 -2.46
N ARG A 59 4.80 -14.17 -2.09
CA ARG A 59 5.18 -14.02 -0.68
C ARG A 59 4.14 -13.24 0.11
N ALA A 60 3.63 -12.17 -0.49
CA ALA A 60 2.59 -11.37 0.14
C ALA A 60 1.30 -12.16 0.33
N GLU A 61 0.99 -13.06 -0.59
CA GLU A 61 -0.18 -13.94 -0.50
C GLU A 61 -0.11 -14.82 0.76
N GLU A 62 1.08 -15.30 1.12
CA GLU A 62 1.27 -16.05 2.36
C GLU A 62 0.98 -15.20 3.58
N GLN A 63 1.40 -13.94 3.57
CA GLN A 63 1.09 -13.03 4.66
C GLN A 63 -0.41 -12.73 4.72
N ARG A 64 -1.05 -12.56 3.57
CA ARG A 64 -2.49 -12.33 3.51
C ARG A 64 -3.27 -13.45 4.21
N ARG A 65 -2.86 -14.68 4.00
CA ARG A 65 -3.53 -15.85 4.61
C ARG A 65 -3.46 -15.84 6.14
N ARG A 66 -2.48 -15.14 6.70
CA ARG A 66 -2.30 -15.06 8.15
C ARG A 66 -3.08 -13.92 8.78
N THR A 67 -3.76 -13.10 7.97
CA THR A 67 -4.50 -11.94 8.46
C THR A 67 -5.98 -12.11 8.18
N LYS A 68 -6.80 -11.28 8.83
CA LYS A 68 -8.24 -11.22 8.56
C LYS A 68 -8.58 -10.07 7.61
N LEU A 69 -7.57 -9.46 7.01
CA LEU A 69 -7.76 -8.33 6.12
C LEU A 69 -8.30 -8.78 4.76
N ASP A 70 -9.16 -7.95 4.18
CA ASP A 70 -9.63 -8.14 2.81
C ASP A 70 -8.63 -7.46 1.87
N ILE A 71 -7.81 -8.25 1.21
CA ILE A 71 -6.71 -7.76 0.37
C ILE A 71 -6.92 -8.20 -1.07
N GLU A 72 -6.91 -7.23 -1.99
CA GLU A 72 -6.94 -7.50 -3.42
C GLU A 72 -5.60 -7.08 -4.03
N PHE A 73 -4.93 -8.02 -4.68
CA PHE A 73 -3.66 -7.72 -5.35
C PHE A 73 -3.89 -7.14 -6.73
N LEU A 74 -3.14 -6.06 -7.04
CA LEU A 74 -3.13 -5.43 -8.35
C LEU A 74 -1.74 -5.59 -8.93
N ASP A 75 -1.64 -6.36 -10.01
CA ASP A 75 -0.37 -6.68 -10.67
C ASP A 75 0.01 -5.56 -11.64
N LEU A 76 0.25 -4.36 -11.09
CA LEU A 76 0.57 -3.18 -11.88
C LEU A 76 1.62 -2.34 -11.17
N PRO A 77 2.40 -1.56 -11.92
CA PRO A 77 3.37 -0.64 -11.31
C PRO A 77 2.67 0.55 -10.65
N GLY A 78 3.36 1.18 -9.70
CA GLY A 78 2.82 2.30 -8.93
C GLY A 78 2.44 3.53 -9.74
N GLU A 79 2.96 3.68 -10.96
CA GLU A 79 2.57 4.77 -11.86
C GLU A 79 1.15 4.61 -12.41
N ARG A 80 0.61 3.42 -12.36
CA ARG A 80 -0.73 3.12 -12.86
C ARG A 80 -1.62 2.64 -11.74
N ILE A 81 -2.44 3.52 -11.23
CA ILE A 81 -3.37 3.18 -10.18
C ILE A 81 -4.77 3.02 -10.80
N PRO A 82 -5.27 1.78 -10.96
CA PRO A 82 -6.52 1.53 -11.68
C PRO A 82 -7.75 1.70 -10.80
N LEU A 83 -7.76 2.71 -9.95
CA LEU A 83 -8.84 2.97 -9.02
C LEU A 83 -9.51 4.28 -9.34
N ALA A 84 -10.79 4.38 -9.00
CA ALA A 84 -11.59 5.58 -9.26
C ALA A 84 -11.12 6.75 -8.39
N ASP A 85 -11.44 7.97 -8.86
CA ASP A 85 -11.16 9.17 -8.09
C ASP A 85 -11.84 9.11 -6.73
N GLY A 86 -11.12 9.49 -5.70
CA GLY A 86 -11.67 9.54 -4.36
C GLY A 86 -12.09 8.20 -3.77
N SER A 87 -11.61 7.09 -4.33
CA SER A 87 -12.03 5.75 -3.90
C SER A 87 -11.26 5.21 -2.70
N VAL A 88 -10.21 5.91 -2.26
CA VAL A 88 -9.29 5.43 -1.23
C VAL A 88 -9.23 6.43 -0.09
N ASP A 89 -9.17 5.91 1.13
CA ASP A 89 -9.08 6.73 2.34
C ASP A 89 -7.66 6.90 2.84
N THR A 90 -6.80 5.92 2.61
CA THR A 90 -5.41 5.93 3.07
C THR A 90 -4.52 5.36 1.98
N VAL A 91 -3.38 6.00 1.74
CA VAL A 91 -2.34 5.44 0.87
C VAL A 91 -1.10 5.18 1.70
N VAL A 92 -0.55 3.98 1.57
CA VAL A 92 0.67 3.57 2.25
C VAL A 92 1.72 3.28 1.19
N SER A 93 2.87 3.91 1.33
CA SER A 93 4.02 3.65 0.49
C SER A 93 5.28 3.74 1.34
N THR A 94 5.84 2.60 1.71
CA THR A 94 7.02 2.57 2.55
C THR A 94 8.25 2.27 1.69
N PHE A 95 9.13 3.27 1.57
CA PHE A 95 10.43 3.12 0.91
C PHE A 95 10.37 2.74 -0.57
N THR A 96 9.24 2.97 -1.23
CA THR A 96 9.04 2.53 -2.60
C THR A 96 9.02 3.66 -3.61
N LEU A 97 8.47 4.83 -3.26
CA LEU A 97 8.27 5.92 -4.23
C LEU A 97 9.58 6.38 -4.87
N CYS A 98 10.67 6.37 -4.13
CA CYS A 98 11.96 6.82 -4.65
C CYS A 98 12.55 5.88 -5.72
N THR A 99 12.03 4.67 -5.84
CA THR A 99 12.51 3.68 -6.81
C THR A 99 11.58 3.51 -8.01
N ILE A 100 10.43 4.20 -8.01
CA ILE A 100 9.47 4.13 -9.12
C ILE A 100 9.91 5.07 -10.22
N PRO A 101 10.10 4.59 -11.48
CA PRO A 101 10.52 5.46 -12.57
C PRO A 101 9.55 6.61 -12.82
N GLY A 102 8.25 6.36 -12.74
CA GLY A 102 7.23 7.38 -12.94
C GLY A 102 6.72 7.96 -11.64
N VAL A 103 7.61 8.48 -10.79
CA VAL A 103 7.22 8.97 -9.45
C VAL A 103 6.19 10.10 -9.51
N VAL A 104 6.29 10.98 -10.50
CA VAL A 104 5.35 12.10 -10.64
C VAL A 104 3.96 11.58 -10.96
N GLU A 105 3.86 10.64 -11.87
CA GLU A 105 2.59 10.00 -12.23
C GLU A 105 2.01 9.24 -11.04
N ALA A 106 2.87 8.56 -10.28
CA ALA A 106 2.43 7.84 -9.08
C ALA A 106 1.84 8.80 -8.05
N ILE A 107 2.50 9.93 -7.81
CA ILE A 107 2.02 10.94 -6.86
C ILE A 107 0.70 11.54 -7.32
N ARG A 108 0.56 11.83 -8.60
CA ARG A 108 -0.70 12.33 -9.16
C ARG A 108 -1.83 11.32 -8.98
N GLY A 109 -1.55 10.04 -9.22
CA GLY A 109 -2.52 8.98 -9.02
C GLY A 109 -2.93 8.85 -7.56
N ILE A 110 -1.98 8.95 -6.65
CA ILE A 110 -2.26 8.93 -5.21
C ILE A 110 -3.20 10.06 -4.83
N ARG A 111 -2.89 11.27 -5.28
CA ARG A 111 -3.73 12.43 -5.00
C ARG A 111 -5.14 12.25 -5.57
N ARG A 112 -5.24 11.74 -6.78
CA ARG A 112 -6.51 11.51 -7.45
C ARG A 112 -7.40 10.54 -6.66
N VAL A 113 -6.86 9.40 -6.22
CA VAL A 113 -7.65 8.40 -5.52
C VAL A 113 -8.00 8.80 -4.09
N LEU A 114 -7.22 9.70 -3.49
CA LEU A 114 -7.48 10.23 -2.15
C LEU A 114 -8.47 11.39 -2.17
N ASP A 115 -8.67 12.03 -3.30
CA ASP A 115 -9.42 13.30 -3.40
C ASP A 115 -10.91 13.05 -3.31
N LYS A 116 -11.46 13.12 -2.10
CA LYS A 116 -12.89 12.93 -1.83
C LYS A 116 -13.73 14.14 -2.22
N VAL A 117 -13.11 15.32 -2.21
CA VAL A 117 -13.78 16.59 -2.55
C VAL A 117 -12.93 17.30 -3.57
N SER A 118 -13.37 17.32 -4.82
CA SER A 118 -12.57 17.81 -5.93
C SER A 118 -12.11 19.25 -5.74
N CYS A 119 -12.89 20.06 -5.09
CA CYS A 119 -12.54 21.48 -4.88
C CYS A 119 -11.44 21.65 -3.83
N CYS A 120 -11.12 20.63 -3.08
CA CYS A 120 -10.12 20.71 -2.02
C CYS A 120 -8.75 20.18 -2.44
N SER A 121 -8.64 19.77 -3.66
CA SER A 121 -7.37 19.26 -4.15
C SER A 121 -6.31 20.33 -4.41
#